data_0f5d96d55ae642f9c179a5591dcfb9cc
#
_entry.id   0f5d96d55ae642f9c179a5591dcfb9cc
#
_cell.length_a   1.000
_cell.length_b   1.000
_cell.length_c   1.000
_cell.angle_alpha   90.00
_cell.angle_beta   90.00
_cell.angle_gamma   90.00
#
_symmetry.space_group_name_H-M   'P 1'
#
loop_
_entity.id
_entity.type
_entity.pdbx_description
1 polymer ?
#
loop_
_entity_poly.entity_id
_entity_poly.type
_entity_poly.pdbx_seq_one_letter_code
_entity_poly.pdbx_strand_id
1 'polypeptide(L)'
;MNSPSMTVGIDVSKQRLDFARFPQGDTFSVAYTDTGLAKLLKRLRGWSPQIILLEASGGYEYGVVAALVAASLTPVLINPRQVRDFARALGILAKTDKIDAKVLAEFAFRVQPEPRPLPAAQQQELNHLLSRRRQLLEMIQMECNRREVSPFLRVRQSIDHNLASLRRQLTDLEREIDDFFNQSPLWVQQDALLRTVPGIGPQTVLSLQAWLPELGALNRHQIAALVGLAPFNRDSGVLRGRRMIRGGRHKVRQALYMATLSAVRYNPVIKALFERLAGQSGKPGKVALVACMRKLLIILNAMVKNQTTWRPMTPLTS
;
A
#
# COMPACT_ATOMS: atom_id res chain seq x y z
N MET A 1 31.62 -26.68 1.91
CA MET A 1 30.56 -26.53 2.92
C MET A 1 30.07 -25.09 2.81
N ASN A 2 28.86 -24.86 2.30
CA ASN A 2 28.29 -23.49 2.24
C ASN A 2 28.11 -23.02 3.69
N SER A 3 28.81 -21.93 4.05
CA SER A 3 28.56 -21.26 5.33
C SER A 3 27.07 -20.96 5.44
N PRO A 4 26.43 -21.18 6.62
CA PRO A 4 25.01 -20.92 6.77
C PRO A 4 24.73 -19.47 6.39
N SER A 5 23.82 -19.26 5.48
CA SER A 5 23.46 -17.95 4.95
C SER A 5 22.96 -17.06 6.09
N MET A 6 23.76 -16.03 6.41
CA MET A 6 23.43 -15.11 7.51
C MET A 6 22.42 -14.06 7.04
N THR A 7 21.44 -13.77 7.87
CA THR A 7 20.45 -12.73 7.64
C THR A 7 20.45 -11.71 8.77
N VAL A 8 20.03 -10.49 8.45
CA VAL A 8 19.92 -9.39 9.43
C VAL A 8 18.49 -8.83 9.40
N GLY A 9 17.90 -8.67 10.58
CA GLY A 9 16.65 -7.94 10.78
C GLY A 9 16.93 -6.59 11.42
N ILE A 10 16.30 -5.54 10.94
CA ILE A 10 16.43 -4.18 11.47
C ILE A 10 15.04 -3.67 11.83
N ASP A 11 14.83 -3.40 13.11
CA ASP A 11 13.68 -2.66 13.61
C ASP A 11 14.01 -1.18 13.72
N VAL A 12 13.16 -0.32 13.16
CA VAL A 12 13.39 1.11 13.01
C VAL A 12 12.40 1.90 13.87
N SER A 13 12.90 2.61 14.85
CA SER A 13 12.14 3.55 15.65
C SER A 13 12.59 5.00 15.39
N LYS A 14 11.86 5.96 15.94
CA LYS A 14 12.15 7.40 15.78
C LYS A 14 13.57 7.79 16.20
N GLN A 15 14.09 7.16 17.25
CA GLN A 15 15.36 7.57 17.90
C GLN A 15 16.45 6.51 17.82
N ARG A 16 16.10 5.27 17.46
CA ARG A 16 16.99 4.13 17.58
C ARG A 16 16.77 3.11 16.47
N LEU A 17 17.85 2.42 16.10
CA LEU A 17 17.85 1.28 15.21
C LEU A 17 18.29 0.06 16.01
N ASP A 18 17.42 -0.91 16.15
CA ASP A 18 17.72 -2.20 16.75
C ASP A 18 17.90 -3.23 15.65
N PHE A 19 18.99 -3.97 15.66
CA PHE A 19 19.26 -4.96 14.62
C PHE A 19 19.85 -6.24 15.19
N ALA A 20 19.51 -7.34 14.59
CA ALA A 20 19.94 -8.66 14.98
C ALA A 20 20.42 -9.46 13.77
N ARG A 21 21.31 -10.42 14.01
CA ARG A 21 21.71 -11.38 13.00
C ARG A 21 21.27 -12.79 13.36
N PHE A 22 20.94 -13.58 12.35
CA PHE A 22 20.57 -14.99 12.51
C PHE A 22 21.46 -15.86 11.58
N PRO A 23 21.95 -17.03 12.03
CA PRO A 23 21.55 -17.78 13.22
C PRO A 23 22.26 -17.40 14.53
N GLN A 24 23.20 -16.48 14.54
CA GLN A 24 24.03 -16.16 15.72
C GLN A 24 23.23 -15.61 16.91
N GLY A 25 22.13 -14.90 16.65
CA GLY A 25 21.22 -14.40 17.69
C GLY A 25 21.67 -13.12 18.38
N ASP A 26 22.81 -12.54 17.99
CA ASP A 26 23.31 -11.28 18.57
C ASP A 26 22.39 -10.11 18.23
N THR A 27 22.20 -9.22 19.20
CA THR A 27 21.42 -7.98 19.02
C THR A 27 22.29 -6.77 19.27
N PHE A 28 22.07 -5.73 18.49
CA PHE A 28 22.80 -4.47 18.57
C PHE A 28 21.81 -3.32 18.49
N SER A 29 22.21 -2.17 19.03
CA SER A 29 21.40 -0.97 19.02
C SER A 29 22.28 0.23 18.76
N VAL A 30 21.84 1.14 17.89
CA VAL A 30 22.50 2.43 17.64
C VAL A 30 21.45 3.54 17.62
N ALA A 31 21.85 4.76 17.95
CA ALA A 31 20.99 5.93 17.80
C ALA A 31 20.67 6.15 16.30
N TYR A 32 19.46 6.58 16.00
CA TYR A 32 19.08 6.93 14.63
C TYR A 32 19.60 8.32 14.27
N THR A 33 20.91 8.39 14.03
CA THR A 33 21.66 9.57 13.64
C THR A 33 22.63 9.15 12.52
N ASP A 34 23.21 10.11 11.81
CA ASP A 34 24.21 9.82 10.76
C ASP A 34 25.37 8.97 11.27
N THR A 35 25.84 9.27 12.50
CA THR A 35 26.90 8.48 13.15
C THR A 35 26.45 7.06 13.48
N GLY A 36 25.19 6.88 13.90
CA GLY A 36 24.61 5.56 14.17
C GLY A 36 24.41 4.77 12.88
N LEU A 37 23.92 5.41 11.83
CA LEU A 37 23.81 4.79 10.48
C LEU A 37 25.17 4.34 9.96
N ALA A 38 26.21 5.17 10.10
CA ALA A 38 27.57 4.79 9.71
C ALA A 38 28.07 3.54 10.47
N LYS A 39 27.78 3.44 11.79
CA LYS A 39 28.11 2.26 12.59
C LYS A 39 27.36 1.02 12.14
N LEU A 40 26.07 1.14 11.83
CA LEU A 40 25.24 0.06 11.26
C LEU A 40 25.85 -0.42 9.92
N LEU A 41 26.09 0.49 8.98
CA LEU A 41 26.63 0.17 7.66
C LEU A 41 28.00 -0.51 7.74
N LYS A 42 28.89 -0.03 8.62
CA LYS A 42 30.20 -0.66 8.86
C LYS A 42 30.05 -2.13 9.30
N ARG A 43 29.12 -2.41 10.23
CA ARG A 43 28.86 -3.78 10.68
C ARG A 43 28.25 -4.65 9.58
N LEU A 44 27.27 -4.15 8.85
CA LEU A 44 26.64 -4.89 7.76
C LEU A 44 27.62 -5.28 6.67
N ARG A 45 28.54 -4.36 6.31
CA ARG A 45 29.63 -4.67 5.36
C ARG A 45 30.55 -5.76 5.88
N GLY A 46 30.92 -5.71 7.17
CA GLY A 46 31.77 -6.74 7.78
C GLY A 46 31.10 -8.11 7.92
N TRP A 47 29.79 -8.12 8.00
CA TRP A 47 29.00 -9.36 8.10
C TRP A 47 28.63 -9.95 6.74
N SER A 48 28.49 -9.13 5.71
CA SER A 48 28.04 -9.53 4.37
C SER A 48 26.76 -10.38 4.39
N PRO A 49 25.65 -9.89 4.97
CA PRO A 49 24.43 -10.68 5.09
C PRO A 49 23.81 -10.95 3.71
N GLN A 50 23.22 -12.13 3.56
CA GLN A 50 22.49 -12.49 2.34
C GLN A 50 21.19 -11.68 2.19
N ILE A 51 20.50 -11.43 3.29
CA ILE A 51 19.27 -10.65 3.33
C ILE A 51 19.32 -9.66 4.49
N ILE A 52 18.96 -8.40 4.21
CA ILE A 52 18.73 -7.36 5.21
C ILE A 52 17.25 -7.05 5.18
N LEU A 53 16.52 -7.41 6.23
CA LEU A 53 15.08 -7.25 6.32
C LEU A 53 14.71 -6.11 7.25
N LEU A 54 13.81 -5.24 6.79
CA LEU A 54 13.22 -4.16 7.57
C LEU A 54 11.70 -4.26 7.56
N GLU A 55 11.07 -3.88 8.66
CA GLU A 55 9.62 -3.69 8.72
C GLU A 55 9.25 -2.28 8.23
N ALA A 56 8.15 -2.17 7.44
CA ALA A 56 7.60 -0.88 7.07
C ALA A 56 6.96 -0.20 8.30
N SER A 57 7.65 0.77 8.90
CA SER A 57 7.33 1.41 10.19
C SER A 57 6.69 2.80 10.06
N GLY A 58 6.01 3.06 8.93
CA GLY A 58 5.25 4.30 8.73
C GLY A 58 6.08 5.50 8.30
N GLY A 59 7.29 5.28 7.78
CA GLY A 59 8.15 6.31 7.18
C GLY A 59 9.53 6.43 7.80
N TYR A 60 9.74 5.97 9.02
CA TYR A 60 11.06 6.01 9.66
C TYR A 60 12.09 5.13 8.94
N GLU A 61 11.64 4.07 8.28
CA GLU A 61 12.48 3.15 7.51
C GLU A 61 13.14 3.80 6.28
N TYR A 62 12.59 4.87 5.71
CA TYR A 62 13.09 5.44 4.46
C TYR A 62 14.54 5.92 4.53
N GLY A 63 14.95 6.59 5.61
CA GLY A 63 16.32 7.04 5.79
C GLY A 63 17.31 5.89 5.88
N VAL A 64 16.95 4.81 6.57
CA VAL A 64 17.77 3.60 6.67
C VAL A 64 17.87 2.90 5.32
N VAL A 65 16.75 2.75 4.61
CA VAL A 65 16.70 2.16 3.27
C VAL A 65 17.57 2.95 2.28
N ALA A 66 17.46 4.27 2.28
CA ALA A 66 18.28 5.14 1.43
C ALA A 66 19.78 4.97 1.73
N ALA A 67 20.17 4.92 3.02
CA ALA A 67 21.56 4.72 3.44
C ALA A 67 22.09 3.33 3.04
N LEU A 68 21.27 2.27 3.13
CA LEU A 68 21.62 0.92 2.70
C LEU A 68 21.84 0.87 1.18
N VAL A 69 20.93 1.44 0.40
CA VAL A 69 21.04 1.48 -1.07
C VAL A 69 22.26 2.28 -1.51
N ALA A 70 22.52 3.44 -0.90
CA ALA A 70 23.73 4.22 -1.16
C ALA A 70 25.03 3.47 -0.83
N ALA A 71 24.95 2.51 0.11
CA ALA A 71 26.06 1.62 0.48
C ALA A 71 26.13 0.34 -0.39
N SER A 72 25.35 0.25 -1.49
CA SER A 72 25.22 -0.92 -2.36
C SER A 72 24.71 -2.19 -1.65
N LEU A 73 23.96 -2.02 -0.57
CA LEU A 73 23.26 -3.08 0.14
C LEU A 73 21.80 -3.12 -0.32
N THR A 74 21.26 -4.32 -0.50
CA THR A 74 19.86 -4.50 -0.96
C THR A 74 18.94 -4.80 0.21
N PRO A 75 18.21 -3.81 0.75
CA PRO A 75 17.22 -4.04 1.81
C PRO A 75 15.94 -4.67 1.25
N VAL A 76 15.32 -5.52 2.06
CA VAL A 76 13.99 -6.08 1.81
C VAL A 76 13.00 -5.46 2.78
N LEU A 77 11.96 -4.80 2.27
CA LEU A 77 10.87 -4.27 3.08
C LEU A 77 9.75 -5.29 3.19
N ILE A 78 9.32 -5.60 4.41
CA ILE A 78 8.25 -6.55 4.70
C ILE A 78 7.04 -5.87 5.36
N ASN A 79 5.86 -6.45 5.14
CA ASN A 79 4.66 -5.99 5.82
C ASN A 79 4.69 -6.40 7.31
N PRO A 80 4.49 -5.47 8.25
CA PRO A 80 4.47 -5.70 9.69
C PRO A 80 3.62 -6.90 10.12
N ARG A 81 2.50 -7.09 9.43
CA ARG A 81 1.58 -8.18 9.73
C ARG A 81 2.17 -9.56 9.50
N GLN A 82 2.98 -9.73 8.44
CA GLN A 82 3.60 -11.02 8.14
C GLN A 82 4.60 -11.41 9.22
N VAL A 83 5.39 -10.45 9.67
CA VAL A 83 6.36 -10.63 10.76
C VAL A 83 5.64 -10.96 12.07
N ARG A 84 4.55 -10.25 12.36
CA ARG A 84 3.76 -10.49 13.57
C ARG A 84 3.05 -11.85 13.56
N ASP A 85 2.49 -12.27 12.44
CA ASP A 85 1.87 -13.59 12.30
C ASP A 85 2.94 -14.70 12.42
N PHE A 86 4.16 -14.48 11.91
CA PHE A 86 5.30 -15.39 12.08
C PHE A 86 5.78 -15.47 13.55
N ALA A 87 5.92 -14.34 14.25
CA ALA A 87 6.26 -14.31 15.67
C ALA A 87 5.26 -15.13 16.51
N ARG A 88 3.97 -14.99 16.23
CA ARG A 88 2.91 -15.77 16.88
C ARG A 88 3.03 -17.27 16.59
N ALA A 89 3.36 -17.65 15.36
CA ALA A 89 3.57 -19.04 14.99
C ALA A 89 4.75 -19.69 15.74
N LEU A 90 5.75 -18.86 16.11
CA LEU A 90 6.89 -19.28 16.97
C LEU A 90 6.58 -19.23 18.48
N GLY A 91 5.37 -18.82 18.88
CA GLY A 91 5.01 -18.64 20.29
C GLY A 91 5.57 -17.35 20.92
N ILE A 92 6.14 -16.45 20.13
CA ILE A 92 6.71 -15.18 20.62
C ILE A 92 5.57 -14.16 20.73
N LEU A 93 5.03 -13.97 21.94
CA LEU A 93 3.94 -13.03 22.21
C LEU A 93 4.44 -11.66 22.69
N ALA A 94 5.61 -11.64 23.33
CA ALA A 94 6.24 -10.39 23.81
C ALA A 94 6.64 -9.50 22.61
N LYS A 95 6.55 -8.20 22.83
CA LYS A 95 6.95 -7.18 21.85
C LYS A 95 7.95 -6.23 22.50
N THR A 96 9.18 -6.24 21.99
CA THR A 96 10.22 -5.24 22.29
C THR A 96 11.08 -5.09 21.03
N ASP A 97 11.67 -3.91 20.84
CA ASP A 97 12.47 -3.60 19.64
C ASP A 97 13.59 -4.65 19.40
N LYS A 98 14.22 -5.17 20.47
CA LYS A 98 15.23 -6.24 20.36
C LYS A 98 14.64 -7.59 19.94
N ILE A 99 13.44 -7.93 20.42
CA ILE A 99 12.72 -9.15 20.01
C ILE A 99 12.28 -9.00 18.57
N ASP A 100 11.76 -7.85 18.18
CA ASP A 100 11.28 -7.57 16.84
C ASP A 100 12.44 -7.66 15.82
N ALA A 101 13.62 -7.13 16.14
CA ALA A 101 14.82 -7.29 15.32
C ALA A 101 15.25 -8.77 15.15
N LYS A 102 15.20 -9.59 16.22
CA LYS A 102 15.49 -11.03 16.15
C LYS A 102 14.48 -11.77 15.28
N VAL A 103 13.19 -11.49 15.48
CA VAL A 103 12.10 -12.08 14.70
C VAL A 103 12.26 -11.74 13.21
N LEU A 104 12.61 -10.48 12.88
CA LEU A 104 12.91 -10.07 11.52
C LEU A 104 14.07 -10.85 10.91
N ALA A 105 15.18 -11.03 11.66
CA ALA A 105 16.34 -11.78 11.19
C ALA A 105 15.99 -13.26 10.94
N GLU A 106 15.25 -13.89 11.85
CA GLU A 106 14.82 -15.28 11.73
C GLU A 106 13.79 -15.45 10.61
N PHE A 107 12.85 -14.50 10.45
CA PHE A 107 11.91 -14.49 9.34
C PHE A 107 12.67 -14.45 8.00
N ALA A 108 13.66 -13.55 7.87
CA ALA A 108 14.47 -13.46 6.67
C ALA A 108 15.18 -14.77 6.33
N PHE A 109 15.69 -15.46 7.33
CA PHE A 109 16.39 -16.73 7.17
C PHE A 109 15.47 -17.87 6.72
N ARG A 110 14.29 -18.01 7.38
CA ARG A 110 13.37 -19.12 7.13
C ARG A 110 12.50 -18.93 5.89
N VAL A 111 12.06 -17.70 5.63
CA VAL A 111 11.11 -17.37 4.55
C VAL A 111 11.83 -16.97 3.26
N GLN A 112 13.06 -16.44 3.37
CA GLN A 112 13.89 -15.96 2.25
C GLN A 112 13.10 -15.04 1.29
N PRO A 113 12.53 -13.94 1.79
CA PRO A 113 11.71 -13.07 0.97
C PRO A 113 12.54 -12.44 -0.15
N GLU A 114 12.00 -12.47 -1.36
CA GLU A 114 12.65 -11.85 -2.52
C GLU A 114 12.68 -10.31 -2.38
N PRO A 115 13.82 -9.67 -2.71
CA PRO A 115 13.91 -8.22 -2.80
C PRO A 115 12.88 -7.70 -3.80
N ARG A 116 12.09 -6.72 -3.38
CA ARG A 116 11.19 -5.99 -4.28
C ARG A 116 11.87 -4.69 -4.68
N PRO A 117 11.71 -4.25 -5.94
CA PRO A 117 12.18 -2.93 -6.35
C PRO A 117 11.62 -1.88 -5.40
N LEU A 118 12.51 -1.03 -4.88
CA LEU A 118 12.07 0.12 -4.08
C LEU A 118 11.37 1.11 -5.01
N PRO A 119 10.27 1.73 -4.56
CA PRO A 119 9.63 2.77 -5.33
C PRO A 119 10.62 3.88 -5.68
N ALA A 120 10.58 4.39 -6.90
CA ALA A 120 11.37 5.55 -7.30
C ALA A 120 11.09 6.75 -6.35
N ALA A 121 12.04 7.66 -6.20
CA ALA A 121 11.90 8.83 -5.33
C ALA A 121 10.62 9.62 -5.64
N GLN A 122 10.33 9.86 -6.92
CA GLN A 122 9.08 10.49 -7.36
C GLN A 122 7.82 9.75 -6.90
N GLN A 123 7.85 8.41 -6.93
CA GLN A 123 6.74 7.59 -6.44
C GLN A 123 6.53 7.75 -4.93
N GLN A 124 7.62 7.85 -4.17
CA GLN A 124 7.56 8.06 -2.72
C GLN A 124 7.00 9.45 -2.41
N GLU A 125 7.47 10.49 -3.11
CA GLU A 125 7.00 11.85 -2.96
C GLU A 125 5.50 11.98 -3.25
N LEU A 126 5.02 11.44 -4.36
CA LEU A 126 3.58 11.37 -4.65
C LEU A 126 2.79 10.69 -3.54
N ASN A 127 3.32 9.60 -2.97
CA ASN A 127 2.70 8.90 -1.84
C ASN A 127 2.58 9.80 -0.59
N HIS A 128 3.58 10.62 -0.31
CA HIS A 128 3.57 11.57 0.81
C HIS A 128 2.60 12.71 0.58
N LEU A 129 2.57 13.31 -0.61
CA LEU A 129 1.63 14.37 -1.00
C LEU A 129 0.18 13.88 -0.87
N LEU A 130 -0.15 12.72 -1.43
CA LEU A 130 -1.49 12.15 -1.30
C LEU A 130 -1.85 11.72 0.14
N SER A 131 -0.87 11.33 0.94
CA SER A 131 -1.08 11.07 2.36
C SER A 131 -1.39 12.35 3.13
N ARG A 132 -0.70 13.46 2.80
CA ARG A 132 -0.97 14.79 3.38
C ARG A 132 -2.34 15.30 2.96
N ARG A 133 -2.71 15.16 1.68
CA ARG A 133 -4.05 15.49 1.20
C ARG A 133 -5.15 14.78 1.99
N ARG A 134 -4.99 13.50 2.25
CA ARG A 134 -5.95 12.73 3.06
C ARG A 134 -6.04 13.25 4.48
N GLN A 135 -4.91 13.58 5.12
CA GLN A 135 -4.89 14.17 6.48
C GLN A 135 -5.66 15.49 6.53
N LEU A 136 -5.49 16.37 5.53
CA LEU A 136 -6.24 17.63 5.44
C LEU A 136 -7.74 17.39 5.32
N LEU A 137 -8.17 16.44 4.48
CA LEU A 137 -9.59 16.07 4.35
C LEU A 137 -10.16 15.51 5.67
N GLU A 138 -9.40 14.66 6.38
CA GLU A 138 -9.80 14.13 7.70
C GLU A 138 -9.93 15.26 8.73
N MET A 139 -8.99 16.22 8.76
CA MET A 139 -9.06 17.39 9.66
C MET A 139 -10.27 18.27 9.32
N ILE A 140 -10.53 18.54 8.04
CA ILE A 140 -11.70 19.30 7.60
C ILE A 140 -12.98 18.60 8.06
N GLN A 141 -13.09 17.28 7.87
CA GLN A 141 -14.28 16.54 8.30
C GLN A 141 -14.47 16.59 9.83
N MET A 142 -13.39 16.46 10.60
CA MET A 142 -13.45 16.59 12.07
C MET A 142 -13.94 17.99 12.50
N GLU A 143 -13.44 19.04 11.88
CA GLU A 143 -13.88 20.41 12.18
C GLU A 143 -15.34 20.66 11.75
N CYS A 144 -15.79 20.11 10.60
CA CYS A 144 -17.18 20.17 10.20
C CYS A 144 -18.10 19.52 11.25
N ASN A 145 -17.73 18.32 11.71
CA ASN A 145 -18.53 17.63 12.75
C ASN A 145 -18.55 18.42 14.07
N ARG A 146 -17.43 19.02 14.50
CA ARG A 146 -17.37 19.87 15.68
C ARG A 146 -18.24 21.12 15.54
N ARG A 147 -18.25 21.72 14.35
CA ARG A 147 -19.08 22.89 14.04
C ARG A 147 -20.57 22.57 14.18
N GLU A 148 -21.01 21.41 13.68
CA GLU A 148 -22.43 21.01 13.74
C GLU A 148 -22.93 20.87 15.18
N VAL A 149 -22.11 20.30 16.07
CA VAL A 149 -22.52 20.04 17.46
C VAL A 149 -22.29 21.22 18.40
N SER A 150 -21.56 22.28 17.98
CA SER A 150 -21.27 23.43 18.85
C SER A 150 -22.47 24.38 18.97
N PRO A 151 -22.97 24.68 20.17
CA PRO A 151 -24.10 25.59 20.35
C PRO A 151 -23.70 27.08 20.35
N PHE A 152 -22.41 27.39 20.59
CA PHE A 152 -21.93 28.76 20.81
C PHE A 152 -21.39 29.41 19.54
N LEU A 153 -21.90 30.62 19.20
CA LEU A 153 -21.52 31.34 18.01
C LEU A 153 -20.00 31.64 17.94
N ARG A 154 -19.41 32.07 19.05
CA ARG A 154 -17.95 32.37 19.09
C ARG A 154 -17.10 31.14 18.79
N VAL A 155 -17.53 29.96 19.26
CA VAL A 155 -16.83 28.70 18.98
C VAL A 155 -16.99 28.33 17.51
N ARG A 156 -18.19 28.46 16.94
CA ARG A 156 -18.41 28.23 15.50
C ARG A 156 -17.56 29.15 14.62
N GLN A 157 -17.46 30.44 14.96
CA GLN A 157 -16.61 31.39 14.25
C GLN A 157 -15.14 30.99 14.27
N SER A 158 -14.61 30.52 15.42
CA SER A 158 -13.26 29.99 15.52
C SER A 158 -13.04 28.75 14.63
N ILE A 159 -14.01 27.84 14.62
CA ILE A 159 -13.95 26.63 13.77
C ILE A 159 -14.03 27.02 12.29
N ASP A 160 -14.90 27.98 11.91
CA ASP A 160 -15.01 28.46 10.53
C ASP A 160 -13.72 29.09 10.03
N HIS A 161 -13.00 29.83 10.90
CA HIS A 161 -11.67 30.35 10.56
C HIS A 161 -10.65 29.21 10.28
N ASN A 162 -10.63 28.18 11.13
CA ASN A 162 -9.77 27.01 10.95
C ASN A 162 -10.13 26.25 9.67
N LEU A 163 -11.41 26.02 9.40
CA LEU A 163 -11.91 25.40 8.17
C LEU A 163 -11.47 26.16 6.92
N ALA A 164 -11.55 27.51 6.94
CA ALA A 164 -11.10 28.34 5.81
C ALA A 164 -9.60 28.18 5.56
N SER A 165 -8.78 28.08 6.62
CA SER A 165 -7.35 27.83 6.52
C SER A 165 -7.05 26.43 5.97
N LEU A 166 -7.68 25.39 6.50
CA LEU A 166 -7.50 24.00 6.04
C LEU A 166 -7.90 23.80 4.58
N ARG A 167 -9.00 24.45 4.15
CA ARG A 167 -9.44 24.39 2.75
C ARG A 167 -8.46 25.09 1.79
N ARG A 168 -7.87 26.22 2.19
CA ARG A 168 -6.80 26.87 1.40
C ARG A 168 -5.59 25.95 1.27
N GLN A 169 -5.10 25.39 2.38
CA GLN A 169 -3.99 24.41 2.36
C GLN A 169 -4.28 23.21 1.46
N LEU A 170 -5.52 22.71 1.47
CA LEU A 170 -5.93 21.62 0.58
C LEU A 170 -5.87 22.04 -0.90
N THR A 171 -6.38 23.22 -1.24
CA THR A 171 -6.36 23.73 -2.61
C THR A 171 -4.93 23.94 -3.14
N ASP A 172 -4.04 24.46 -2.28
CA ASP A 172 -2.65 24.70 -2.66
C ASP A 172 -1.91 23.36 -2.84
N LEU A 173 -2.13 22.40 -1.94
CA LEU A 173 -1.56 21.05 -2.06
C LEU A 173 -2.11 20.29 -3.28
N GLU A 174 -3.38 20.47 -3.65
CA GLU A 174 -3.95 19.84 -4.85
C GLU A 174 -3.30 20.37 -6.12
N ARG A 175 -2.99 21.68 -6.20
CA ARG A 175 -2.20 22.24 -7.32
C ARG A 175 -0.79 21.66 -7.35
N GLU A 176 -0.12 21.60 -6.20
CA GLU A 176 1.22 21.01 -6.11
C GLU A 176 1.22 19.54 -6.60
N ILE A 177 0.20 18.75 -6.23
CA ILE A 177 0.04 17.37 -6.71
C ILE A 177 -0.15 17.33 -8.22
N ASP A 178 -0.99 18.21 -8.77
CA ASP A 178 -1.25 18.24 -10.22
C ASP A 178 0.01 18.67 -11.00
N ASP A 179 0.74 19.67 -10.52
CA ASP A 179 2.01 20.10 -11.12
C ASP A 179 3.07 18.99 -11.07
N PHE A 180 3.21 18.34 -9.91
CA PHE A 180 4.14 17.24 -9.73
C PHE A 180 3.80 16.04 -10.63
N PHE A 181 2.53 15.71 -10.74
CA PHE A 181 2.04 14.64 -11.59
C PHE A 181 2.32 14.90 -13.08
N ASN A 182 2.09 16.14 -13.52
CA ASN A 182 2.28 16.55 -14.91
C ASN A 182 3.76 16.59 -15.34
N GLN A 183 4.71 16.60 -14.40
CA GLN A 183 6.14 16.47 -14.69
C GLN A 183 6.55 15.06 -15.18
N SER A 184 5.69 14.04 -15.00
CA SER A 184 5.97 12.70 -15.45
C SER A 184 5.17 12.33 -16.71
N PRO A 185 5.81 12.30 -17.89
CA PRO A 185 5.12 11.92 -19.15
C PRO A 185 4.45 10.54 -19.06
N LEU A 186 5.06 9.61 -18.32
CA LEU A 186 4.50 8.27 -18.11
C LEU A 186 3.18 8.32 -17.34
N TRP A 187 3.10 9.14 -16.27
CA TRP A 187 1.87 9.27 -15.49
C TRP A 187 0.77 9.94 -16.27
N VAL A 188 1.10 10.98 -17.04
CA VAL A 188 0.15 11.67 -17.93
C VAL A 188 -0.40 10.72 -18.99
N GLN A 189 0.46 9.92 -19.62
CA GLN A 189 0.04 8.92 -20.60
C GLN A 189 -0.88 7.86 -19.98
N GLN A 190 -0.54 7.37 -18.79
CA GLN A 190 -1.37 6.40 -18.09
C GLN A 190 -2.69 7.00 -17.60
N ASP A 191 -2.71 8.28 -17.19
CA ASP A 191 -3.95 8.99 -16.82
C ASP A 191 -4.90 9.04 -18.02
N ALA A 192 -4.41 9.52 -19.16
CA ALA A 192 -5.20 9.58 -20.39
C ALA A 192 -5.78 8.19 -20.76
N LEU A 193 -4.99 7.12 -20.59
CA LEU A 193 -5.41 5.76 -20.87
C LEU A 193 -6.49 5.28 -19.90
N LEU A 194 -6.26 5.40 -18.60
CA LEU A 194 -7.14 4.86 -17.56
C LEU A 194 -8.47 5.61 -17.48
N ARG A 195 -8.48 6.91 -17.73
CA ARG A 195 -9.69 7.74 -17.74
C ARG A 195 -10.65 7.46 -18.90
N THR A 196 -10.22 6.69 -19.90
CA THR A 196 -11.15 6.20 -20.92
C THR A 196 -12.18 5.21 -20.36
N VAL A 197 -11.92 4.61 -19.20
CA VAL A 197 -12.82 3.65 -18.54
C VAL A 197 -13.94 4.39 -17.79
N PRO A 198 -15.22 4.21 -18.15
CA PRO A 198 -16.33 4.82 -17.43
C PRO A 198 -16.31 4.44 -15.93
N GLY A 199 -16.31 5.45 -15.07
CA GLY A 199 -16.22 5.29 -13.62
C GLY A 199 -14.82 5.50 -13.03
N ILE A 200 -13.79 5.72 -13.88
CA ILE A 200 -12.44 6.07 -13.43
C ILE A 200 -12.24 7.57 -13.53
N GLY A 201 -12.14 8.24 -12.39
CA GLY A 201 -11.84 9.66 -12.29
C GLY A 201 -10.37 9.92 -11.92
N PRO A 202 -9.94 11.21 -11.96
CA PRO A 202 -8.54 11.60 -11.71
C PRO A 202 -8.03 11.14 -10.35
N GLN A 203 -8.84 11.23 -9.30
CA GLN A 203 -8.45 10.77 -7.96
C GLN A 203 -8.19 9.25 -7.89
N THR A 204 -8.89 8.46 -8.70
CA THR A 204 -8.64 7.02 -8.78
C THR A 204 -7.32 6.75 -9.48
N VAL A 205 -7.03 7.46 -10.57
CA VAL A 205 -5.76 7.32 -11.30
C VAL A 205 -4.59 7.72 -10.42
N LEU A 206 -4.63 8.88 -9.76
CA LEU A 206 -3.62 9.32 -8.80
C LEU A 206 -3.36 8.25 -7.72
N SER A 207 -4.44 7.68 -7.16
CA SER A 207 -4.36 6.64 -6.14
C SER A 207 -3.72 5.35 -6.66
N LEU A 208 -4.06 4.94 -7.88
CA LEU A 208 -3.48 3.75 -8.52
C LEU A 208 -2.00 3.96 -8.80
N GLN A 209 -1.63 5.10 -9.36
CA GLN A 209 -0.24 5.42 -9.67
C GLN A 209 0.62 5.52 -8.43
N ALA A 210 0.12 6.18 -7.38
CA ALA A 210 0.85 6.32 -6.13
C ALA A 210 1.02 4.99 -5.39
N TRP A 211 -0.03 4.19 -5.29
CA TRP A 211 -0.03 3.01 -4.39
C TRP A 211 -0.03 1.67 -5.10
N LEU A 212 0.01 1.64 -6.44
CA LEU A 212 0.05 0.41 -7.23
C LEU A 212 1.00 0.55 -8.45
N PRO A 213 2.30 0.84 -8.23
CA PRO A 213 3.27 1.00 -9.32
C PRO A 213 3.42 -0.26 -10.18
N GLU A 214 3.01 -1.44 -9.69
CA GLU A 214 3.04 -2.70 -10.42
C GLU A 214 1.85 -2.85 -11.41
N LEU A 215 1.01 -1.83 -11.54
CA LEU A 215 -0.10 -1.85 -12.50
C LEU A 215 0.43 -1.99 -13.94
N GLY A 216 -0.03 -3.01 -14.63
CA GLY A 216 0.47 -3.36 -15.98
C GLY A 216 1.62 -4.38 -16.00
N ALA A 217 2.35 -4.57 -14.89
CA ALA A 217 3.48 -5.50 -14.82
C ALA A 217 3.07 -6.92 -14.39
N LEU A 218 2.08 -7.04 -13.53
CA LEU A 218 1.67 -8.31 -12.93
C LEU A 218 0.57 -9.01 -13.75
N ASN A 219 0.44 -10.33 -13.56
CA ASN A 219 -0.69 -11.06 -14.12
C ASN A 219 -1.98 -10.83 -13.30
N ARG A 220 -3.13 -11.27 -13.83
CA ARG A 220 -4.46 -11.05 -13.23
C ARG A 220 -4.64 -11.62 -11.82
N HIS A 221 -3.92 -12.68 -11.48
CA HIS A 221 -4.01 -13.32 -10.17
C HIS A 221 -3.11 -12.59 -9.15
N GLN A 222 -1.90 -12.28 -9.57
CA GLN A 222 -0.92 -11.56 -8.75
C GLN A 222 -1.42 -10.15 -8.37
N ILE A 223 -1.94 -9.37 -9.34
CA ILE A 223 -2.43 -8.02 -9.06
C ILE A 223 -3.65 -8.04 -8.13
N ALA A 224 -4.57 -9.01 -8.31
CA ALA A 224 -5.73 -9.16 -7.44
C ALA A 224 -5.32 -9.59 -6.00
N ALA A 225 -4.32 -10.46 -5.86
CA ALA A 225 -3.78 -10.86 -4.56
C ALA A 225 -3.05 -9.71 -3.87
N LEU A 226 -2.21 -8.95 -4.61
CA LEU A 226 -1.48 -7.80 -4.10
C LEU A 226 -2.41 -6.72 -3.55
N VAL A 227 -3.50 -6.43 -4.24
CA VAL A 227 -4.51 -5.46 -3.80
C VAL A 227 -5.40 -6.03 -2.69
N GLY A 228 -5.44 -7.36 -2.51
CA GLY A 228 -6.30 -8.03 -1.54
C GLY A 228 -7.74 -8.16 -2.01
N LEU A 229 -7.94 -8.38 -3.33
CA LEU A 229 -9.23 -8.67 -3.96
C LEU A 229 -9.35 -10.13 -4.40
N ALA A 230 -8.32 -10.95 -4.16
CA ALA A 230 -8.41 -12.40 -4.32
C ALA A 230 -9.12 -13.01 -3.12
N PRO A 231 -10.21 -13.77 -3.31
CA PRO A 231 -10.88 -14.45 -2.22
C PRO A 231 -10.03 -15.61 -1.71
N PHE A 232 -9.93 -15.74 -0.39
CA PHE A 232 -9.34 -16.89 0.26
C PHE A 232 -10.40 -17.95 0.55
N ASN A 233 -10.09 -19.20 0.23
CA ASN A 233 -10.91 -20.33 0.64
C ASN A 233 -10.72 -20.60 2.14
N ARG A 234 -11.77 -20.99 2.79
CA ARG A 234 -11.79 -21.48 4.18
C ARG A 234 -12.50 -22.82 4.21
N ASP A 235 -12.06 -23.74 3.39
CA ASP A 235 -12.66 -25.06 3.27
C ASP A 235 -11.91 -26.00 4.21
N SER A 236 -12.64 -26.78 5.02
CA SER A 236 -12.07 -27.83 5.88
C SER A 236 -12.96 -29.07 5.82
N GLY A 237 -12.43 -30.17 5.30
CA GLY A 237 -13.19 -31.41 5.12
C GLY A 237 -14.45 -31.18 4.25
N VAL A 238 -15.61 -31.53 4.79
CA VAL A 238 -16.91 -31.39 4.11
C VAL A 238 -17.46 -29.97 4.18
N LEU A 239 -16.91 -29.10 5.05
CA LEU A 239 -17.38 -27.75 5.29
C LEU A 239 -16.79 -26.77 4.26
N ARG A 240 -17.64 -26.23 3.39
CA ARG A 240 -17.27 -25.12 2.51
C ARG A 240 -17.52 -23.78 3.22
N GLY A 241 -16.44 -23.16 3.71
CA GLY A 241 -16.51 -21.88 4.39
C GLY A 241 -16.78 -20.69 3.43
N ARG A 242 -17.22 -19.57 4.01
CA ARG A 242 -17.41 -18.33 3.24
C ARG A 242 -16.07 -17.82 2.70
N ARG A 243 -16.00 -17.58 1.40
CA ARG A 243 -14.85 -16.93 0.78
C ARG A 243 -14.79 -15.46 1.16
N MET A 244 -13.66 -15.04 1.73
CA MET A 244 -13.45 -13.66 2.18
C MET A 244 -12.18 -13.08 1.58
N ILE A 245 -12.19 -11.78 1.30
CA ILE A 245 -10.97 -11.03 0.96
C ILE A 245 -10.26 -10.64 2.26
N ARG A 246 -8.91 -10.67 2.26
CA ARG A 246 -8.10 -10.29 3.42
C ARG A 246 -6.75 -9.72 2.98
N GLY A 247 -6.21 -8.77 3.76
CA GLY A 247 -4.88 -8.20 3.54
C GLY A 247 -4.82 -7.29 2.29
N GLY A 248 -3.64 -7.17 1.71
CA GLY A 248 -3.37 -6.36 0.52
C GLY A 248 -3.41 -4.84 0.75
N ARG A 249 -3.32 -4.07 -0.34
CA ARG A 249 -3.18 -2.60 -0.32
C ARG A 249 -4.52 -1.91 -0.07
N HIS A 250 -4.78 -1.55 1.18
CA HIS A 250 -6.05 -0.94 1.60
C HIS A 250 -6.37 0.37 0.86
N LYS A 251 -5.38 1.27 0.67
CA LYS A 251 -5.56 2.55 -0.04
C LYS A 251 -6.05 2.35 -1.48
N VAL A 252 -5.48 1.36 -2.18
CA VAL A 252 -5.91 0.98 -3.53
C VAL A 252 -7.33 0.44 -3.53
N ARG A 253 -7.68 -0.41 -2.55
CA ARG A 253 -9.05 -0.92 -2.44
C ARG A 253 -10.08 0.17 -2.18
N GLN A 254 -9.76 1.18 -1.37
CA GLN A 254 -10.65 2.33 -1.15
C GLN A 254 -10.90 3.10 -2.46
N ALA A 255 -9.84 3.41 -3.21
CA ALA A 255 -9.99 4.08 -4.50
C ALA A 255 -10.81 3.27 -5.50
N LEU A 256 -10.54 1.96 -5.59
CA LEU A 256 -11.31 1.06 -6.46
C LEU A 256 -12.76 0.90 -6.00
N TYR A 257 -13.03 0.94 -4.70
CA TYR A 257 -14.42 0.89 -4.19
C TYR A 257 -15.23 2.06 -4.70
N MET A 258 -14.72 3.28 -4.57
CA MET A 258 -15.39 4.49 -5.05
C MET A 258 -15.55 4.51 -6.57
N ALA A 259 -14.48 4.14 -7.29
CA ALA A 259 -14.53 4.00 -8.75
C ALA A 259 -15.56 2.96 -9.21
N THR A 260 -15.66 1.84 -8.49
CA THR A 260 -16.61 0.76 -8.84
C THR A 260 -18.05 1.17 -8.59
N LEU A 261 -18.35 1.97 -7.56
CA LEU A 261 -19.69 2.53 -7.35
C LEU A 261 -20.15 3.37 -8.54
N SER A 262 -19.24 4.16 -9.12
CA SER A 262 -19.49 4.90 -10.35
C SER A 262 -19.58 3.97 -11.57
N ALA A 263 -18.66 3.01 -11.69
CA ALA A 263 -18.63 2.08 -12.80
C ALA A 263 -19.86 1.18 -12.88
N VAL A 264 -20.46 0.78 -11.77
CA VAL A 264 -21.74 0.04 -11.75
C VAL A 264 -22.87 0.83 -12.43
N ARG A 265 -22.81 2.17 -12.39
CA ARG A 265 -23.81 3.03 -13.05
C ARG A 265 -23.51 3.28 -14.53
N TYR A 266 -22.25 3.51 -14.86
CA TYR A 266 -21.85 4.08 -16.16
C TYR A 266 -21.04 3.13 -17.04
N ASN A 267 -20.48 2.05 -16.51
CA ASN A 267 -19.70 1.10 -17.29
C ASN A 267 -20.53 -0.15 -17.61
N PRO A 268 -20.86 -0.43 -18.89
CA PRO A 268 -21.78 -1.51 -19.23
C PRO A 268 -21.28 -2.89 -18.81
N VAL A 269 -19.96 -3.15 -18.86
CA VAL A 269 -19.37 -4.43 -18.46
C VAL A 269 -19.45 -4.65 -16.95
N ILE A 270 -19.21 -3.60 -16.18
CA ILE A 270 -19.26 -3.68 -14.70
C ILE A 270 -20.70 -3.71 -14.22
N LYS A 271 -21.59 -2.94 -14.84
CA LYS A 271 -23.05 -2.95 -14.59
C LYS A 271 -23.64 -4.34 -14.79
N ALA A 272 -23.42 -4.93 -15.97
CA ALA A 272 -23.91 -6.28 -16.27
C ALA A 272 -23.38 -7.34 -15.30
N LEU A 273 -22.10 -7.24 -14.88
CA LEU A 273 -21.54 -8.14 -13.88
C LEU A 273 -22.21 -7.96 -12.52
N PHE A 274 -22.45 -6.71 -12.09
CA PHE A 274 -23.11 -6.43 -10.82
C PHE A 274 -24.55 -6.94 -10.79
N GLU A 275 -25.34 -6.66 -11.82
CA GLU A 275 -26.73 -7.11 -11.98
C GLU A 275 -26.83 -8.64 -11.98
N ARG A 276 -25.94 -9.32 -12.66
CA ARG A 276 -25.87 -10.79 -12.65
C ARG A 276 -25.57 -11.34 -11.26
N LEU A 277 -24.64 -10.73 -10.52
CA LEU A 277 -24.23 -11.23 -9.19
C LEU A 277 -25.21 -10.87 -8.09
N ALA A 278 -25.70 -9.66 -8.04
CA ALA A 278 -26.60 -9.18 -7.01
C ALA A 278 -28.05 -9.54 -7.32
N GLY A 279 -28.50 -9.41 -8.58
CA GLY A 279 -29.86 -9.71 -8.99
C GLY A 279 -30.07 -11.22 -9.20
N GLN A 280 -29.45 -11.79 -10.25
CA GLN A 280 -29.74 -13.17 -10.64
C GLN A 280 -29.14 -14.23 -9.68
N SER A 281 -27.94 -13.99 -9.13
CA SER A 281 -27.28 -14.94 -8.21
C SER A 281 -27.55 -14.66 -6.73
N GLY A 282 -28.36 -13.66 -6.37
CA GLY A 282 -28.76 -13.33 -5.01
C GLY A 282 -27.60 -13.03 -4.04
N LYS A 283 -26.42 -12.62 -4.56
CA LYS A 283 -25.28 -12.31 -3.70
C LYS A 283 -25.48 -10.97 -2.99
N PRO A 284 -25.06 -10.85 -1.71
CA PRO A 284 -25.10 -9.55 -1.02
C PRO A 284 -24.40 -8.46 -1.83
N GLY A 285 -24.96 -7.27 -1.93
CA GLY A 285 -24.46 -6.17 -2.76
C GLY A 285 -22.97 -5.84 -2.54
N LYS A 286 -22.48 -5.89 -1.28
CA LYS A 286 -21.05 -5.72 -0.98
C LYS A 286 -20.18 -6.81 -1.61
N VAL A 287 -20.64 -8.04 -1.65
CA VAL A 287 -19.90 -9.18 -2.26
C VAL A 287 -19.85 -9.01 -3.78
N ALA A 288 -20.99 -8.65 -4.39
CA ALA A 288 -21.05 -8.34 -5.81
C ALA A 288 -20.14 -7.17 -6.18
N LEU A 289 -20.13 -6.10 -5.36
CA LEU A 289 -19.27 -4.94 -5.57
C LEU A 289 -17.77 -5.30 -5.50
N VAL A 290 -17.36 -6.13 -4.54
CA VAL A 290 -15.96 -6.60 -4.44
C VAL A 290 -15.55 -7.43 -5.66
N ALA A 291 -16.45 -8.24 -6.20
CA ALA A 291 -16.19 -8.97 -7.46
C ALA A 291 -16.04 -8.00 -8.66
N CYS A 292 -16.86 -6.94 -8.70
CA CYS A 292 -16.77 -5.87 -9.69
C CYS A 292 -15.45 -5.09 -9.55
N MET A 293 -15.00 -4.77 -8.31
CA MET A 293 -13.69 -4.15 -8.05
C MET A 293 -12.55 -5.01 -8.64
N ARG A 294 -12.61 -6.32 -8.41
CA ARG A 294 -11.59 -7.23 -8.97
C ARG A 294 -11.62 -7.24 -10.51
N LYS A 295 -12.80 -7.27 -11.12
CA LYS A 295 -12.92 -7.21 -12.57
C LYS A 295 -12.40 -5.90 -13.13
N LEU A 296 -12.76 -4.77 -12.52
CA LEU A 296 -12.28 -3.44 -12.90
C LEU A 296 -10.74 -3.36 -12.81
N LEU A 297 -10.15 -3.80 -11.68
CA LEU A 297 -8.70 -3.85 -11.50
C LEU A 297 -8.00 -4.66 -12.61
N ILE A 298 -8.53 -5.83 -12.96
CA ILE A 298 -7.96 -6.69 -13.99
C ILE A 298 -8.03 -6.00 -15.37
N ILE A 299 -9.11 -5.29 -15.66
CA ILE A 299 -9.26 -4.51 -16.89
C ILE A 299 -8.20 -3.42 -16.94
N LEU A 300 -8.10 -2.59 -15.89
CA LEU A 300 -7.11 -1.50 -15.81
C LEU A 300 -5.68 -2.03 -15.96
N ASN A 301 -5.37 -3.16 -15.30
CA ASN A 301 -4.07 -3.81 -15.41
C ASN A 301 -3.76 -4.29 -16.84
N ALA A 302 -4.73 -4.87 -17.53
CA ALA A 302 -4.56 -5.30 -18.92
C ALA A 302 -4.39 -4.12 -19.87
N MET A 303 -5.14 -3.03 -19.68
CA MET A 303 -5.04 -1.81 -20.48
C MET A 303 -3.64 -1.18 -20.37
N VAL A 304 -3.12 -1.02 -19.14
CA VAL A 304 -1.77 -0.48 -18.93
C VAL A 304 -0.71 -1.41 -19.51
N LYS A 305 -0.85 -2.73 -19.32
CA LYS A 305 0.07 -3.72 -19.90
C LYS A 305 0.14 -3.66 -21.42
N ASN A 306 -1.00 -3.54 -22.08
CA ASN A 306 -1.11 -3.61 -23.53
C ASN A 306 -1.14 -2.22 -24.19
N GLN A 307 -1.07 -1.14 -23.42
CA GLN A 307 -1.17 0.25 -23.89
C GLN A 307 -2.42 0.48 -24.77
N THR A 308 -3.57 -0.09 -24.35
CA THR A 308 -4.83 -0.03 -25.10
C THR A 308 -5.87 0.78 -24.34
N THR A 309 -6.61 1.63 -25.04
CA THR A 309 -7.76 2.37 -24.50
C THR A 309 -8.93 1.42 -24.20
N TRP A 310 -9.85 1.87 -23.37
CA TRP A 310 -11.08 1.15 -23.08
C TRP A 310 -11.90 0.95 -24.36
N ARG A 311 -12.27 -0.31 -24.60
CA ARG A 311 -13.28 -0.65 -25.62
C ARG A 311 -14.35 -1.49 -24.93
N PRO A 312 -15.64 -1.10 -25.00
CA PRO A 312 -16.71 -1.98 -24.54
C PRO A 312 -16.60 -3.29 -25.32
N MET A 313 -16.48 -4.41 -24.63
CA MET A 313 -16.57 -5.70 -25.30
C MET A 313 -17.98 -5.80 -25.90
N THR A 314 -18.09 -5.73 -27.19
CA THR A 314 -19.31 -6.13 -27.90
C THR A 314 -19.54 -7.60 -27.54
N PRO A 315 -20.70 -8.00 -27.02
CA PRO A 315 -20.99 -9.43 -26.90
C PRO A 315 -20.84 -10.03 -28.27
N LEU A 316 -20.01 -11.06 -28.38
CA LEU A 316 -20.02 -11.91 -29.59
C LEU A 316 -21.46 -12.40 -29.71
N THR A 317 -22.18 -11.86 -30.70
CA THR A 317 -23.45 -12.42 -31.17
C THR A 317 -23.13 -13.79 -31.72
N SER A 318 -23.38 -14.82 -30.94
CA SER A 318 -23.41 -16.22 -31.37
C SER A 318 -24.73 -16.50 -32.07
#